data_73a3c27aca59a3304306fdb6c38eb281
#
_entry.id   73a3c27aca59a3304306fdb6c38eb281
#
_cell.length_a   1.000
_cell.length_b   1.000
_cell.length_c   1.000
_cell.angle_alpha   90.00
_cell.angle_beta   90.00
_cell.angle_gamma   90.00
#
_symmetry.space_group_name_H-M   'P 1'
#
loop_
_entity.id
_entity.type
_entity.pdbx_description
1 polymer ?
#
loop_
_entity_poly.entity_id
_entity_poly.type
_entity_poly.pdbx_seq_one_letter_code
_entity_poly.pdbx_strand_id
1 'polypeptide(L)'
;MIGRAALSGLLVAFAVSCGGSGAGSVRTTRSATIAAVIKGLDNPFFATMRDGLVATAGQHNARLRVDAAAGLQDTDGQAVTLESSATQREDCYIVNPINRTNLIHPLSHVREGAPIVNIDSPIDQNAARAVGVKITTYIGTDNVAAGSLAADAMAHLVPRGASVAIITGIPGDATSEARARGFREGARGRFDVVQTIAADFDSERARLAAEDRLRANPPIQGFFAVNDQMALGIAAAVRAAGGSSLVAVTGMDGIPDALAAVKSGAMSATVAQYPYIIGQLGLEACLAAMRGKSVPANVAAPVQVVTKENVERARANFPQPVDPFHDPLARLLKG
;
A
#
# COMPACT_ATOMS: atom_id res chain seq x y z
N MET A 1 62.26 -79.17 24.80
CA MET A 1 63.11 -78.49 23.83
C MET A 1 62.24 -78.05 22.64
N ILE A 2 62.30 -76.88 22.38
CA ILE A 2 61.29 -76.03 21.80
C ILE A 2 61.37 -76.03 20.26
N GLY A 3 60.26 -76.41 19.57
CA GLY A 3 60.15 -76.33 18.11
C GLY A 3 59.32 -75.13 17.69
N ARG A 4 59.94 -74.29 16.86
CA ARG A 4 59.27 -73.14 16.24
C ARG A 4 58.59 -73.58 14.95
N ALA A 5 57.30 -73.42 14.86
CA ALA A 5 56.55 -73.51 13.63
C ALA A 5 56.37 -72.12 13.02
N ALA A 6 56.81 -71.94 11.76
CA ALA A 6 56.60 -70.71 10.97
C ALA A 6 55.29 -70.83 10.23
N LEU A 7 54.42 -69.83 10.41
CA LEU A 7 53.16 -69.71 9.71
C LEU A 7 53.32 -68.59 8.64
N SER A 8 53.27 -69.00 7.36
CA SER A 8 53.28 -68.12 6.22
C SER A 8 51.86 -67.50 6.02
N GLY A 9 51.72 -66.21 6.25
CA GLY A 9 50.48 -65.50 6.01
C GLY A 9 50.38 -64.99 4.56
N LEU A 10 49.34 -65.40 3.89
CA LEU A 10 48.97 -64.97 2.55
C LEU A 10 48.27 -63.62 2.65
N LEU A 11 48.89 -62.55 2.15
CA LEU A 11 48.28 -61.23 2.04
C LEU A 11 47.37 -61.16 0.81
N VAL A 12 46.07 -61.15 1.01
CA VAL A 12 45.08 -60.79 -0.04
C VAL A 12 44.89 -59.31 -0.03
N ALA A 13 45.34 -58.62 -1.08
CA ALA A 13 45.12 -57.21 -1.28
C ALA A 13 43.68 -56.98 -1.83
N PHE A 14 42.79 -56.43 -1.02
CA PHE A 14 41.50 -55.90 -1.47
C PHE A 14 41.74 -54.50 -2.08
N ALA A 15 41.56 -54.37 -3.39
CA ALA A 15 41.45 -53.08 -4.06
C ALA A 15 40.08 -52.49 -3.75
N VAL A 16 40.02 -51.50 -2.87
CA VAL A 16 38.83 -50.71 -2.64
C VAL A 16 38.73 -49.67 -3.78
N SER A 17 37.82 -49.96 -4.73
CA SER A 17 37.40 -49.00 -5.74
C SER A 17 36.61 -47.87 -5.07
N CYS A 18 37.20 -46.68 -4.91
CA CYS A 18 36.50 -45.47 -4.54
C CYS A 18 35.62 -45.02 -5.70
N GLY A 19 34.36 -45.52 -5.72
CA GLY A 19 33.29 -44.91 -6.52
C GLY A 19 33.01 -43.51 -5.98
N GLY A 20 33.41 -42.47 -6.75
CA GLY A 20 33.09 -41.10 -6.44
C GLY A 20 31.60 -40.87 -6.53
N SER A 21 30.91 -40.96 -5.39
CA SER A 21 29.56 -40.41 -5.25
C SER A 21 29.65 -38.89 -5.34
N GLY A 22 29.30 -38.36 -6.49
CA GLY A 22 29.07 -36.91 -6.65
C GLY A 22 28.00 -36.48 -5.66
N ALA A 23 28.41 -36.03 -4.49
CA ALA A 23 27.53 -35.28 -3.60
C ALA A 23 27.13 -34.01 -4.33
N GLY A 24 26.01 -34.07 -5.03
CA GLY A 24 25.31 -32.86 -5.49
C GLY A 24 25.08 -31.98 -4.26
N SER A 25 25.82 -30.88 -4.16
CA SER A 25 25.57 -29.90 -3.12
C SER A 25 24.14 -29.42 -3.31
N VAL A 26 23.24 -29.91 -2.46
CA VAL A 26 21.92 -29.27 -2.29
C VAL A 26 22.25 -27.87 -1.86
N ARG A 27 22.25 -26.91 -2.82
CA ARG A 27 22.20 -25.48 -2.52
C ARG A 27 20.91 -25.29 -1.73
N THR A 28 20.99 -25.32 -0.42
CA THR A 28 19.95 -24.75 0.44
C THR A 28 19.86 -23.28 0.06
N THR A 29 18.94 -22.94 -0.83
CA THR A 29 18.62 -21.55 -1.13
C THR A 29 18.15 -20.93 0.18
N ARG A 30 19.01 -20.10 0.79
CA ARG A 30 18.63 -19.32 1.96
C ARG A 30 17.33 -18.59 1.63
N SER A 31 16.31 -18.77 2.45
CA SER A 31 15.06 -18.03 2.31
C SER A 31 15.35 -16.53 2.37
N ALA A 32 14.82 -15.77 1.42
CA ALA A 32 14.93 -14.32 1.37
C ALA A 32 14.39 -13.68 2.66
N THR A 33 15.11 -12.72 3.22
CA THR A 33 14.67 -11.95 4.39
C THR A 33 14.27 -10.55 3.97
N ILE A 34 13.03 -10.15 4.28
CA ILE A 34 12.44 -8.89 3.84
C ILE A 34 11.87 -8.18 5.07
N ALA A 35 12.22 -6.91 5.25
CA ALA A 35 11.56 -6.05 6.22
C ALA A 35 10.59 -5.10 5.52
N ALA A 36 9.38 -5.02 6.05
CA ALA A 36 8.40 -4.02 5.65
C ALA A 36 8.11 -3.09 6.83
N VAL A 37 8.25 -1.77 6.63
CA VAL A 37 7.90 -0.75 7.62
C VAL A 37 6.80 0.11 7.03
N ILE A 38 5.59 0.00 7.61
CA ILE A 38 4.38 0.64 7.10
C ILE A 38 3.75 1.59 8.11
N LYS A 39 2.71 2.30 7.68
CA LYS A 39 1.91 3.17 8.55
C LYS A 39 1.09 2.37 9.56
N GLY A 40 0.45 3.04 10.51
CA GLY A 40 -0.29 2.42 11.63
C GLY A 40 -1.42 1.48 11.17
N LEU A 41 -1.55 0.32 11.83
CA LEU A 41 -2.53 -0.72 11.50
C LEU A 41 -3.94 -0.46 12.07
N ASP A 42 -4.13 0.63 12.79
CA ASP A 42 -5.43 1.14 13.23
C ASP A 42 -6.32 1.55 12.04
N ASN A 43 -5.70 1.89 10.91
CA ASN A 43 -6.42 2.13 9.66
C ASN A 43 -6.57 0.81 8.88
N PRO A 44 -7.81 0.36 8.55
CA PRO A 44 -8.08 -0.87 7.80
C PRO A 44 -7.37 -0.97 6.44
N PHE A 45 -7.07 0.17 5.82
CA PHE A 45 -6.30 0.25 4.59
C PHE A 45 -4.90 -0.39 4.75
N PHE A 46 -4.16 0.01 5.79
CA PHE A 46 -2.81 -0.52 6.02
C PHE A 46 -2.81 -1.94 6.58
N ALA A 47 -3.84 -2.32 7.34
CA ALA A 47 -4.04 -3.71 7.74
C ALA A 47 -4.22 -4.62 6.52
N THR A 48 -5.03 -4.21 5.55
CA THR A 48 -5.23 -4.94 4.28
C THR A 48 -3.95 -4.99 3.43
N MET A 49 -3.13 -3.94 3.44
CA MET A 49 -1.83 -3.91 2.77
C MET A 49 -0.85 -4.91 3.39
N ARG A 50 -0.77 -4.96 4.72
CA ARG A 50 -0.01 -5.99 5.45
C ARG A 50 -0.44 -7.40 5.04
N ASP A 51 -1.73 -7.64 4.93
CA ASP A 51 -2.26 -8.96 4.59
C ASP A 51 -1.82 -9.39 3.18
N GLY A 52 -1.75 -8.46 2.22
CA GLY A 52 -1.19 -8.68 0.89
C GLY A 52 0.30 -9.03 0.93
N LEU A 53 1.09 -8.30 1.72
CA LEU A 53 2.50 -8.59 1.96
C LEU A 53 2.70 -10.00 2.53
N VAL A 54 1.96 -10.35 3.60
CA VAL A 54 2.07 -11.63 4.31
C VAL A 54 1.65 -12.80 3.42
N ALA A 55 0.53 -12.69 2.72
CA ALA A 55 0.04 -13.73 1.82
C ALA A 55 1.05 -14.04 0.70
N THR A 56 1.62 -12.99 0.08
CA THR A 56 2.60 -13.15 -0.99
C THR A 56 3.92 -13.71 -0.48
N ALA A 57 4.36 -13.32 0.72
CA ALA A 57 5.54 -13.90 1.35
C ALA A 57 5.37 -15.41 1.56
N GLY A 58 4.20 -15.85 2.02
CA GLY A 58 3.88 -17.27 2.17
C GLY A 58 3.92 -18.04 0.85
N GLN A 59 3.36 -17.48 -0.23
CA GLN A 59 3.36 -18.08 -1.56
C GLN A 59 4.78 -18.31 -2.13
N HIS A 60 5.72 -17.43 -1.78
CA HIS A 60 7.10 -17.47 -2.28
C HIS A 60 8.12 -18.00 -1.28
N ASN A 61 7.69 -18.52 -0.12
CA ASN A 61 8.57 -18.98 0.97
C ASN A 61 9.61 -17.93 1.41
N ALA A 62 9.24 -16.66 1.37
CA ALA A 62 10.06 -15.55 1.84
C ALA A 62 9.83 -15.31 3.34
N ARG A 63 10.90 -14.96 4.07
CA ARG A 63 10.80 -14.51 5.46
C ARG A 63 10.47 -13.02 5.46
N LEU A 64 9.27 -12.70 5.89
CA LEU A 64 8.82 -11.32 5.98
C LEU A 64 8.63 -10.92 7.45
N ARG A 65 9.17 -9.77 7.81
CA ARG A 65 8.80 -9.05 9.03
C ARG A 65 8.05 -7.79 8.62
N VAL A 66 6.90 -7.55 9.24
CA VAL A 66 6.12 -6.32 9.03
C VAL A 66 6.04 -5.58 10.36
N ASP A 67 6.60 -4.40 10.39
CA ASP A 67 6.53 -3.47 11.50
C ASP A 67 5.69 -2.26 11.07
N ALA A 68 4.94 -1.68 11.99
CA ALA A 68 4.08 -0.54 11.72
C ALA A 68 4.32 0.58 12.74
N ALA A 69 4.14 1.82 12.29
CA ALA A 69 4.06 2.97 13.18
C ALA A 69 2.87 2.86 14.13
N ALA A 70 2.90 3.54 15.27
CA ALA A 70 1.79 3.58 16.21
C ALA A 70 0.55 4.31 15.65
N GLY A 71 0.72 5.17 14.65
CA GLY A 71 -0.35 5.89 13.95
C GLY A 71 0.18 6.78 12.84
N LEU A 72 -0.73 7.53 12.19
CA LEU A 72 -0.39 8.39 11.03
C LEU A 72 0.48 9.61 11.36
N GLN A 73 0.70 9.92 12.64
CA GLN A 73 1.52 11.06 13.08
C GLN A 73 2.82 10.62 13.74
N ASP A 74 3.03 9.32 13.91
CA ASP A 74 4.22 8.76 14.59
C ASP A 74 5.42 8.64 13.61
N THR A 75 5.88 9.78 13.12
CA THR A 75 7.02 9.85 12.18
C THR A 75 8.32 9.37 12.79
N ASP A 76 8.55 9.73 14.06
CA ASP A 76 9.79 9.39 14.78
C ASP A 76 9.82 7.90 15.15
N GLY A 77 8.71 7.35 15.65
CA GLY A 77 8.58 5.92 15.93
C GLY A 77 8.74 5.07 14.66
N GLN A 78 8.19 5.53 13.52
CA GLN A 78 8.42 4.87 12.25
C GLN A 78 9.89 4.89 11.82
N ALA A 79 10.58 6.01 12.00
CA ALA A 79 12.00 6.14 11.69
C ALA A 79 12.86 5.19 12.55
N VAL A 80 12.64 5.18 13.87
CA VAL A 80 13.33 4.29 14.82
C VAL A 80 13.08 2.81 14.47
N THR A 81 11.87 2.47 14.09
CA THR A 81 11.51 1.11 13.64
C THR A 81 12.31 0.69 12.41
N LEU A 82 12.46 1.57 11.43
CA LEU A 82 13.27 1.27 10.24
C LEU A 82 14.77 1.21 10.56
N GLU A 83 15.30 2.07 11.43
CA GLU A 83 16.69 1.99 11.89
C GLU A 83 16.98 0.65 12.57
N SER A 84 16.09 0.19 13.45
CA SER A 84 16.18 -1.14 14.04
C SER A 84 16.20 -2.24 12.98
N SER A 85 15.38 -2.13 11.94
CA SER A 85 15.35 -3.08 10.82
C SER A 85 16.64 -3.05 10.02
N ALA A 86 17.24 -1.89 9.79
CA ALA A 86 18.49 -1.72 9.04
C ALA A 86 19.65 -2.48 9.71
N THR A 87 19.69 -2.55 11.05
CA THR A 87 20.72 -3.30 11.78
C THR A 87 20.71 -4.80 11.50
N GLN A 88 19.58 -5.37 11.10
CA GLN A 88 19.42 -6.81 10.82
C GLN A 88 19.89 -7.18 9.41
N ARG A 89 20.24 -6.20 8.57
CA ARG A 89 20.83 -6.38 7.23
C ARG A 89 19.98 -7.29 6.34
N GLU A 90 18.69 -6.98 6.27
CA GLU A 90 17.73 -7.72 5.42
C GLU A 90 18.11 -7.68 3.94
N ASP A 91 17.60 -8.63 3.18
CA ASP A 91 17.90 -8.74 1.75
C ASP A 91 17.12 -7.72 0.89
N CYS A 92 15.99 -7.21 1.38
CA CYS A 92 15.19 -6.13 0.77
C CYS A 92 14.39 -5.38 1.84
N TYR A 93 14.08 -4.11 1.56
CA TYR A 93 13.25 -3.25 2.41
C TYR A 93 12.04 -2.74 1.64
N ILE A 94 10.86 -2.87 2.25
CA ILE A 94 9.59 -2.30 1.75
C ILE A 94 9.19 -1.18 2.70
N VAL A 95 8.94 0.02 2.20
CA VAL A 95 8.64 1.16 3.05
C VAL A 95 7.40 1.92 2.57
N ASN A 96 6.48 2.19 3.50
CA ASN A 96 5.34 3.08 3.32
C ASN A 96 5.49 4.26 4.30
N PRO A 97 6.15 5.37 3.91
CA PRO A 97 6.46 6.47 4.81
C PRO A 97 5.22 7.26 5.21
N ILE A 98 5.20 7.80 6.43
CA ILE A 98 4.16 8.71 6.90
C ILE A 98 4.21 10.03 6.13
N ASN A 99 5.41 10.56 5.90
CA ASN A 99 5.63 11.73 5.06
C ASN A 99 6.77 11.50 4.06
N ARG A 100 7.00 12.46 3.17
CA ARG A 100 7.94 12.34 2.05
C ARG A 100 9.41 12.14 2.47
N THR A 101 9.78 12.41 3.73
CA THR A 101 11.19 12.51 4.14
C THR A 101 11.54 11.75 5.41
N ASN A 102 10.58 11.37 6.26
CA ASN A 102 10.83 10.80 7.59
C ASN A 102 11.65 9.50 7.60
N LEU A 103 11.64 8.75 6.49
CA LEU A 103 12.41 7.50 6.37
C LEU A 103 13.72 7.65 5.60
N ILE A 104 14.05 8.84 5.06
CA ILE A 104 15.24 9.02 4.22
C ILE A 104 16.53 8.75 5.01
N HIS A 105 16.63 9.32 6.22
CA HIS A 105 17.81 9.11 7.08
C HIS A 105 17.96 7.63 7.49
N PRO A 106 16.96 6.95 8.05
CA PRO A 106 17.03 5.51 8.30
C PRO A 106 17.40 4.66 7.08
N LEU A 107 16.88 4.99 5.89
CA LEU A 107 17.19 4.30 4.65
C LEU A 107 18.67 4.42 4.23
N SER A 108 19.39 5.47 4.66
CA SER A 108 20.82 5.60 4.38
C SER A 108 21.68 4.59 5.16
N HIS A 109 21.12 3.95 6.19
CA HIS A 109 21.79 2.96 7.02
C HIS A 109 21.48 1.51 6.62
N VAL A 110 20.61 1.28 5.66
CA VAL A 110 20.31 -0.08 5.19
C VAL A 110 21.52 -0.68 4.48
N ARG A 111 21.57 -2.00 4.38
CA ARG A 111 22.65 -2.71 3.72
C ARG A 111 22.86 -2.18 2.30
N GLU A 112 24.10 -1.82 1.95
CA GLU A 112 24.44 -1.36 0.61
C GLU A 112 24.04 -2.40 -0.45
N GLY A 113 23.41 -1.93 -1.53
CA GLY A 113 22.90 -2.77 -2.61
C GLY A 113 21.62 -3.53 -2.32
N ALA A 114 21.05 -3.45 -1.09
CA ALA A 114 19.73 -4.01 -0.84
C ALA A 114 18.65 -3.20 -1.59
N PRO A 115 17.73 -3.86 -2.32
CA PRO A 115 16.61 -3.17 -2.93
C PRO A 115 15.75 -2.45 -1.89
N ILE A 116 15.30 -1.25 -2.24
CA ILE A 116 14.36 -0.45 -1.45
C ILE A 116 13.11 -0.25 -2.30
N VAL A 117 12.01 -0.84 -1.89
CA VAL A 117 10.70 -0.74 -2.54
C VAL A 117 9.84 0.23 -1.77
N ASN A 118 9.50 1.36 -2.36
CA ASN A 118 8.61 2.34 -1.75
C ASN A 118 7.18 2.06 -2.20
N ILE A 119 6.25 1.91 -1.25
CA ILE A 119 4.84 1.62 -1.53
C ILE A 119 3.93 2.72 -1.03
N ASP A 120 2.77 2.89 -1.66
CA ASP A 120 1.64 3.77 -1.30
C ASP A 120 1.96 5.26 -1.24
N SER A 121 2.76 5.71 -0.30
CA SER A 121 3.14 7.12 -0.14
C SER A 121 4.54 7.37 -0.69
N PRO A 122 4.72 8.33 -1.61
CA PRO A 122 6.00 8.53 -2.27
C PRO A 122 7.04 9.21 -1.37
N ILE A 123 8.25 8.67 -1.37
CA ILE A 123 9.46 9.32 -0.83
C ILE A 123 9.90 10.44 -1.77
N ASP A 124 10.45 11.52 -1.23
CA ASP A 124 11.11 12.57 -2.01
C ASP A 124 12.40 12.01 -2.65
N GLN A 125 12.33 11.77 -3.95
CA GLN A 125 13.40 11.16 -4.72
C GLN A 125 14.67 12.05 -4.77
N ASN A 126 14.52 13.39 -4.70
CA ASN A 126 15.64 14.29 -4.72
C ASN A 126 16.37 14.27 -3.37
N ALA A 127 15.61 14.37 -2.28
CA ALA A 127 16.15 14.27 -0.93
C ALA A 127 16.80 12.89 -0.67
N ALA A 128 16.20 11.80 -1.12
CA ALA A 128 16.77 10.46 -1.03
C ALA A 128 18.12 10.35 -1.77
N ARG A 129 18.19 10.82 -3.02
CA ARG A 129 19.44 10.82 -3.81
C ARG A 129 20.54 11.66 -3.18
N ALA A 130 20.18 12.78 -2.54
CA ALA A 130 21.16 13.68 -1.90
C ALA A 130 21.96 12.99 -0.78
N VAL A 131 21.40 11.93 -0.15
CA VAL A 131 22.07 11.13 0.90
C VAL A 131 22.47 9.73 0.41
N GLY A 132 22.52 9.51 -0.91
CA GLY A 132 22.93 8.24 -1.52
C GLY A 132 21.90 7.13 -1.49
N VAL A 133 20.66 7.40 -1.07
CA VAL A 133 19.56 6.42 -1.06
C VAL A 133 18.97 6.28 -2.45
N LYS A 134 18.97 5.05 -2.98
CA LYS A 134 18.38 4.71 -4.27
C LYS A 134 17.11 3.89 -4.07
N ILE A 135 15.97 4.47 -4.38
CA ILE A 135 14.69 3.75 -4.42
C ILE A 135 14.65 2.88 -5.69
N THR A 136 14.42 1.59 -5.52
CA THR A 136 14.36 0.62 -6.63
C THR A 136 13.11 0.82 -7.48
N THR A 137 11.96 0.97 -6.81
CA THR A 137 10.66 1.21 -7.45
C THR A 137 9.72 1.90 -6.49
N TYR A 138 8.76 2.64 -7.03
CA TYR A 138 7.56 3.11 -6.32
C TYR A 138 6.34 2.33 -6.81
N ILE A 139 5.53 1.83 -5.88
CA ILE A 139 4.29 1.10 -6.16
C ILE A 139 3.15 1.76 -5.41
N GLY A 140 2.15 2.24 -6.11
CA GLY A 140 1.03 2.92 -5.48
C GLY A 140 -0.01 3.38 -6.48
N THR A 141 -0.99 4.07 -5.97
CA THR A 141 -2.07 4.66 -6.75
C THR A 141 -1.60 5.92 -7.48
N ASP A 142 -2.03 6.11 -8.73
CA ASP A 142 -2.03 7.44 -9.33
C ASP A 142 -3.11 8.29 -8.65
N ASN A 143 -2.71 9.00 -7.61
CA ASN A 143 -3.62 9.77 -6.76
C ASN A 143 -4.26 10.97 -7.49
N VAL A 144 -3.62 11.49 -8.54
CA VAL A 144 -4.24 12.56 -9.37
C VAL A 144 -5.35 11.96 -10.23
N ALA A 145 -5.07 10.86 -10.93
CA ALA A 145 -6.07 10.16 -11.72
C ALA A 145 -7.24 9.67 -10.84
N ALA A 146 -6.94 9.14 -9.64
CA ALA A 146 -7.97 8.71 -8.70
C ALA A 146 -8.87 9.87 -8.21
N GLY A 147 -8.27 11.04 -7.94
CA GLY A 147 -9.04 12.26 -7.63
C GLY A 147 -9.93 12.72 -8.79
N SER A 148 -9.44 12.59 -10.02
CA SER A 148 -10.25 12.88 -11.22
C SER A 148 -11.42 11.90 -11.37
N LEU A 149 -11.23 10.61 -11.11
CA LEU A 149 -12.31 9.62 -11.08
C LEU A 149 -13.38 9.94 -10.02
N ALA A 150 -12.97 10.46 -8.85
CA ALA A 150 -13.93 10.92 -7.84
C ALA A 150 -14.74 12.13 -8.33
N ALA A 151 -14.11 13.05 -9.07
CA ALA A 151 -14.81 14.18 -9.68
C ALA A 151 -15.76 13.72 -10.79
N ASP A 152 -15.38 12.73 -11.60
CA ASP A 152 -16.26 12.13 -12.60
C ASP A 152 -17.50 11.52 -11.93
N ALA A 153 -17.30 10.75 -10.86
CA ALA A 153 -18.41 10.18 -10.09
C ALA A 153 -19.30 11.30 -9.50
N MET A 154 -18.71 12.34 -8.90
CA MET A 154 -19.45 13.47 -8.33
C MET A 154 -20.30 14.18 -9.39
N ALA A 155 -19.79 14.38 -10.60
CA ALA A 155 -20.50 15.05 -11.68
C ALA A 155 -21.78 14.33 -12.14
N HIS A 156 -21.89 13.02 -11.89
CA HIS A 156 -23.11 12.24 -12.12
C HIS A 156 -24.11 12.31 -10.95
N LEU A 157 -23.68 12.79 -9.79
CA LEU A 157 -24.44 12.82 -8.54
C LEU A 157 -25.02 14.20 -8.23
N VAL A 158 -24.43 15.27 -8.77
CA VAL A 158 -24.85 16.65 -8.48
C VAL A 158 -25.20 17.41 -9.76
N PRO A 159 -26.09 18.43 -9.71
CA PRO A 159 -26.37 19.30 -10.84
C PRO A 159 -25.12 20.04 -11.32
N ARG A 160 -25.12 20.45 -12.59
CA ARG A 160 -24.07 21.33 -13.12
C ARG A 160 -24.06 22.65 -12.35
N GLY A 161 -22.87 23.12 -11.97
CA GLY A 161 -22.71 24.34 -11.14
C GLY A 161 -23.01 24.14 -9.66
N ALA A 162 -23.17 22.88 -9.21
CA ALA A 162 -23.39 22.57 -7.80
C ALA A 162 -22.20 23.01 -6.93
N SER A 163 -22.47 23.42 -5.70
CA SER A 163 -21.44 23.72 -4.70
C SER A 163 -20.95 22.45 -4.04
N VAL A 164 -19.66 22.16 -4.16
CA VAL A 164 -19.01 20.96 -3.59
C VAL A 164 -17.85 21.37 -2.69
N ALA A 165 -17.67 20.71 -1.55
CA ALA A 165 -16.51 20.90 -0.68
C ALA A 165 -15.54 19.70 -0.76
N ILE A 166 -14.25 19.98 -0.63
CA ILE A 166 -13.21 18.95 -0.47
C ILE A 166 -12.80 18.89 1.00
N ILE A 167 -12.77 17.69 1.56
CA ILE A 167 -12.21 17.42 2.89
C ILE A 167 -10.89 16.71 2.69
N THR A 168 -9.78 17.34 3.14
CA THR A 168 -8.42 16.87 2.94
C THR A 168 -7.84 16.23 4.20
N GLY A 169 -6.77 15.47 4.03
CA GLY A 169 -5.98 14.91 5.12
C GLY A 169 -5.05 15.94 5.79
N ILE A 170 -3.94 15.43 6.34
CA ILE A 170 -2.91 16.27 6.99
C ILE A 170 -2.31 17.22 5.95
N PRO A 171 -2.18 18.52 6.24
CA PRO A 171 -1.53 19.48 5.36
C PRO A 171 -0.10 19.05 5.02
N GLY A 172 0.25 19.10 3.73
CA GLY A 172 1.55 18.64 3.22
C GLY A 172 1.62 17.13 2.91
N ASP A 173 0.55 16.36 3.20
CA ASP A 173 0.49 14.95 2.74
C ASP A 173 0.35 14.86 1.23
N ALA A 174 1.32 14.20 0.59
CA ALA A 174 1.44 14.14 -0.86
C ALA A 174 0.25 13.44 -1.54
N THR A 175 -0.31 12.41 -0.90
CA THR A 175 -1.44 11.64 -1.44
C THR A 175 -2.72 12.45 -1.36
N SER A 176 -2.97 13.10 -0.22
CA SER A 176 -4.10 14.01 -0.01
C SER A 176 -4.11 15.18 -1.00
N GLU A 177 -2.96 15.84 -1.16
CA GLU A 177 -2.81 16.94 -2.11
C GLU A 177 -3.03 16.51 -3.56
N ALA A 178 -2.49 15.35 -3.95
CA ALA A 178 -2.65 14.81 -5.29
C ALA A 178 -4.12 14.46 -5.59
N ARG A 179 -4.83 13.82 -4.65
CA ARG A 179 -6.27 13.49 -4.76
C ARG A 179 -7.10 14.75 -4.90
N ALA A 180 -6.87 15.76 -4.02
CA ALA A 180 -7.59 17.03 -4.05
C ALA A 180 -7.30 17.81 -5.35
N ARG A 181 -6.06 17.76 -5.86
CA ARG A 181 -5.69 18.37 -7.15
C ARG A 181 -6.45 17.72 -8.30
N GLY A 182 -6.40 16.38 -8.40
CA GLY A 182 -7.11 15.63 -9.45
C GLY A 182 -8.62 15.90 -9.42
N PHE A 183 -9.21 15.95 -8.22
CA PHE A 183 -10.63 16.28 -8.07
C PHE A 183 -10.95 17.70 -8.57
N ARG A 184 -10.14 18.71 -8.21
CA ARG A 184 -10.34 20.08 -8.71
C ARG A 184 -10.19 20.18 -10.23
N GLU A 185 -9.23 19.45 -10.80
CA GLU A 185 -9.03 19.41 -12.26
C GLU A 185 -10.25 18.80 -12.96
N GLY A 186 -10.77 17.69 -12.44
CA GLY A 186 -11.96 17.01 -12.95
C GLY A 186 -13.27 17.81 -12.73
N ALA A 187 -13.34 18.67 -11.72
CA ALA A 187 -14.50 19.51 -11.44
C ALA A 187 -14.73 20.62 -12.47
N ARG A 188 -13.67 21.05 -13.16
CA ARG A 188 -13.73 22.23 -14.06
C ARG A 188 -14.87 22.16 -15.07
N GLY A 189 -15.72 23.20 -15.05
CA GLY A 189 -16.87 23.33 -15.97
C GLY A 189 -18.02 22.38 -15.70
N ARG A 190 -17.99 21.61 -14.60
CA ARG A 190 -19.04 20.68 -14.19
C ARG A 190 -19.75 21.16 -12.92
N PHE A 191 -19.00 21.41 -11.85
CA PHE A 191 -19.47 21.90 -10.56
C PHE A 191 -18.38 22.76 -9.88
N ASP A 192 -18.75 23.53 -8.86
CA ASP A 192 -17.87 24.49 -8.22
C ASP A 192 -17.31 23.92 -6.90
N VAL A 193 -15.98 23.86 -6.79
CA VAL A 193 -15.31 23.56 -5.53
C VAL A 193 -15.24 24.84 -4.71
N VAL A 194 -16.21 25.02 -3.81
CA VAL A 194 -16.39 26.26 -3.03
C VAL A 194 -15.52 26.33 -1.78
N GLN A 195 -15.04 25.19 -1.28
CA GLN A 195 -14.22 25.14 -0.07
C GLN A 195 -13.33 23.91 -0.04
N THR A 196 -12.17 24.05 0.62
CA THR A 196 -11.28 22.93 0.98
C THR A 196 -10.96 23.04 2.46
N ILE A 197 -11.18 21.96 3.22
CA ILE A 197 -11.05 21.93 4.67
C ILE A 197 -10.15 20.74 5.04
N ALA A 198 -9.12 20.99 5.87
CA ALA A 198 -8.30 19.91 6.41
C ALA A 198 -9.00 19.26 7.61
N ALA A 199 -9.01 17.92 7.61
CA ALA A 199 -9.54 17.11 8.72
C ALA A 199 -8.58 15.99 9.11
N ASP A 200 -7.32 16.06 8.70
CA ASP A 200 -6.18 15.26 9.17
C ASP A 200 -6.38 13.74 9.08
N PHE A 201 -7.17 13.26 8.10
CA PHE A 201 -7.64 11.87 7.95
C PHE A 201 -8.49 11.37 9.13
N ASP A 202 -9.00 12.28 9.96
CA ASP A 202 -9.81 11.97 11.13
C ASP A 202 -11.31 12.07 10.81
N SER A 203 -12.06 11.02 11.16
CA SER A 203 -13.50 10.91 10.90
C SER A 203 -14.32 11.95 11.66
N GLU A 204 -13.95 12.22 12.93
CA GLU A 204 -14.70 13.14 13.78
C GLU A 204 -14.46 14.60 13.37
N ARG A 205 -13.21 14.97 13.03
CA ARG A 205 -12.90 16.29 12.47
C ARG A 205 -13.65 16.52 11.15
N ALA A 206 -13.71 15.50 10.29
CA ALA A 206 -14.46 15.59 9.05
C ALA A 206 -15.97 15.73 9.29
N ARG A 207 -16.51 15.02 10.29
CA ARG A 207 -17.91 15.15 10.70
C ARG A 207 -18.22 16.57 11.14
N LEU A 208 -17.43 17.16 12.05
CA LEU A 208 -17.60 18.53 12.53
C LEU A 208 -17.48 19.57 11.38
N ALA A 209 -16.48 19.41 10.51
CA ALA A 209 -16.32 20.28 9.33
C ALA A 209 -17.54 20.21 8.41
N ALA A 210 -18.11 19.01 8.21
CA ALA A 210 -19.31 18.84 7.40
C ALA A 210 -20.55 19.47 8.05
N GLU A 211 -20.72 19.34 9.36
CA GLU A 211 -21.82 19.99 10.11
C GLU A 211 -21.78 21.51 9.97
N ASP A 212 -20.59 22.11 10.10
CA ASP A 212 -20.42 23.57 9.92
C ASP A 212 -20.72 23.99 8.48
N ARG A 213 -20.26 23.21 7.50
CA ARG A 213 -20.47 23.51 6.09
C ARG A 213 -21.93 23.33 5.66
N LEU A 214 -22.67 22.37 6.23
CA LEU A 214 -24.09 22.16 5.96
C LEU A 214 -24.96 23.33 6.43
N ARG A 215 -24.54 24.06 7.47
CA ARG A 215 -25.22 25.26 7.99
C ARG A 215 -24.88 26.54 7.23
N ALA A 216 -23.80 26.53 6.44
CA ALA A 216 -23.29 27.71 5.74
C ALA A 216 -24.02 28.00 4.42
N ASN A 217 -23.99 29.25 3.97
CA ASN A 217 -24.44 29.67 2.65
C ASN A 217 -23.25 29.88 1.70
N PRO A 218 -23.39 29.55 0.39
CA PRO A 218 -24.53 28.90 -0.26
C PRO A 218 -24.66 27.43 0.22
N PRO A 219 -25.85 26.80 0.03
CA PRO A 219 -26.05 25.38 0.38
C PRO A 219 -25.05 24.49 -0.34
N ILE A 220 -24.55 23.46 0.37
CA ILE A 220 -23.66 22.45 -0.19
C ILE A 220 -24.47 21.32 -0.82
N GLN A 221 -24.02 20.79 -1.96
CA GLN A 221 -24.69 19.70 -2.67
C GLN A 221 -23.79 18.45 -2.77
N GLY A 222 -22.51 18.58 -2.41
CA GLY A 222 -21.62 17.45 -2.38
C GLY A 222 -20.38 17.65 -1.53
N PHE A 223 -19.86 16.55 -1.01
CA PHE A 223 -18.58 16.44 -0.33
C PHE A 223 -17.72 15.40 -1.01
N PHE A 224 -16.48 15.73 -1.28
CA PHE A 224 -15.43 14.78 -1.58
C PHE A 224 -14.46 14.71 -0.39
N ALA A 225 -14.32 13.56 0.22
CA ALA A 225 -13.27 13.30 1.19
C ALA A 225 -12.14 12.53 0.52
N VAL A 226 -10.90 12.93 0.76
CA VAL A 226 -9.73 12.28 0.16
C VAL A 226 -9.44 10.89 0.75
N ASN A 227 -10.22 10.45 1.78
CA ASN A 227 -10.27 9.05 2.22
C ASN A 227 -11.67 8.68 2.74
N ASP A 228 -11.92 7.39 2.88
CA ASP A 228 -13.21 6.85 3.29
C ASP A 228 -13.52 7.06 4.78
N GLN A 229 -12.52 7.08 5.66
CA GLN A 229 -12.75 7.33 7.08
C GLN A 229 -13.39 8.71 7.30
N MET A 230 -12.86 9.73 6.61
CA MET A 230 -13.46 11.07 6.63
C MET A 230 -14.83 11.09 5.93
N ALA A 231 -14.98 10.37 4.80
CA ALA A 231 -16.26 10.28 4.10
C ALA A 231 -17.37 9.68 4.97
N LEU A 232 -17.07 8.69 5.80
CA LEU A 232 -17.99 8.10 6.77
C LEU A 232 -18.42 9.11 7.84
N GLY A 233 -17.50 9.92 8.35
CA GLY A 233 -17.81 11.03 9.27
C GLY A 233 -18.74 12.05 8.63
N ILE A 234 -18.46 12.45 7.38
CA ILE A 234 -19.32 13.37 6.60
C ILE A 234 -20.71 12.77 6.39
N ALA A 235 -20.78 11.49 6.00
CA ALA A 235 -22.05 10.80 5.80
C ALA A 235 -22.91 10.77 7.09
N ALA A 236 -22.27 10.64 8.26
CA ALA A 236 -22.96 10.73 9.53
C ALA A 236 -23.53 12.15 9.77
N ALA A 237 -22.78 13.20 9.48
CA ALA A 237 -23.24 14.60 9.58
C ALA A 237 -24.41 14.90 8.62
N VAL A 238 -24.30 14.48 7.36
CA VAL A 238 -25.35 14.63 6.34
C VAL A 238 -26.63 13.94 6.75
N ARG A 239 -26.53 12.71 7.28
CA ARG A 239 -27.69 11.95 7.80
C ARG A 239 -28.34 12.65 8.99
N ALA A 240 -27.55 13.16 9.93
CA ALA A 240 -28.04 13.87 11.12
C ALA A 240 -28.77 15.16 10.73
N ALA A 241 -28.35 15.83 9.67
CA ALA A 241 -29.01 17.01 9.11
C ALA A 241 -30.26 16.69 8.26
N GLY A 242 -30.66 15.43 8.11
CA GLY A 242 -31.80 15.00 7.29
C GLY A 242 -31.56 15.08 5.78
N GLY A 243 -30.30 15.30 5.36
CA GLY A 243 -29.93 15.61 3.96
C GLY A 243 -29.43 14.42 3.12
N SER A 244 -29.61 13.17 3.59
CA SER A 244 -29.00 11.99 2.93
C SER A 244 -29.40 11.75 1.46
N SER A 245 -30.52 12.31 1.01
CA SER A 245 -30.96 12.25 -0.41
C SER A 245 -30.58 13.50 -1.24
N LEU A 246 -30.07 14.55 -0.60
CA LEU A 246 -29.86 15.86 -1.24
C LEU A 246 -28.38 16.23 -1.36
N VAL A 247 -27.50 15.59 -0.56
CA VAL A 247 -26.07 15.91 -0.53
C VAL A 247 -25.27 14.67 -0.84
N ALA A 248 -24.56 14.71 -1.98
CA ALA A 248 -23.70 13.59 -2.39
C ALA A 248 -22.44 13.52 -1.50
N VAL A 249 -22.06 12.30 -1.10
CA VAL A 249 -20.82 12.05 -0.37
C VAL A 249 -19.98 11.03 -1.13
N THR A 250 -18.79 11.45 -1.59
CA THR A 250 -17.83 10.54 -2.22
C THR A 250 -16.56 10.45 -1.39
N GLY A 251 -16.04 9.23 -1.29
CA GLY A 251 -14.81 8.92 -0.58
C GLY A 251 -13.73 8.37 -1.49
N MET A 252 -12.66 7.87 -0.87
CA MET A 252 -11.59 7.14 -1.51
C MET A 252 -11.01 6.13 -0.53
N ASP A 253 -10.73 4.94 -0.98
CA ASP A 253 -10.02 3.77 -0.47
C ASP A 253 -10.79 2.48 -0.74
N GLY A 254 -12.13 2.48 -0.66
CA GLY A 254 -12.94 1.27 -0.81
C GLY A 254 -12.88 0.36 0.43
N ILE A 255 -12.74 0.92 1.64
CA ILE A 255 -12.73 0.11 2.86
C ILE A 255 -14.10 -0.54 3.10
N PRO A 256 -14.16 -1.69 3.83
CA PRO A 256 -15.42 -2.43 4.02
C PRO A 256 -16.59 -1.60 4.52
N ASP A 257 -16.35 -0.68 5.48
CA ASP A 257 -17.39 0.19 6.03
C ASP A 257 -17.91 1.20 4.99
N ALA A 258 -17.04 1.73 4.13
CA ALA A 258 -17.45 2.62 3.04
C ALA A 258 -18.24 1.85 1.97
N LEU A 259 -17.83 0.63 1.62
CA LEU A 259 -18.62 -0.24 0.74
C LEU A 259 -20.01 -0.53 1.33
N ALA A 260 -20.11 -0.76 2.65
CA ALA A 260 -21.39 -0.91 3.33
C ALA A 260 -22.22 0.40 3.30
N ALA A 261 -21.57 1.55 3.46
CA ALA A 261 -22.20 2.86 3.37
C ALA A 261 -22.71 3.18 1.95
N VAL A 262 -21.96 2.82 0.91
CA VAL A 262 -22.40 2.94 -0.50
C VAL A 262 -23.60 2.02 -0.75
N LYS A 263 -23.56 0.77 -0.27
CA LYS A 263 -24.69 -0.17 -0.40
C LYS A 263 -25.95 0.37 0.24
N SER A 264 -25.87 0.92 1.44
CA SER A 264 -27.01 1.50 2.17
C SER A 264 -27.47 2.84 1.62
N GLY A 265 -26.69 3.51 0.78
CA GLY A 265 -26.94 4.86 0.29
C GLY A 265 -26.54 5.98 1.26
N ALA A 266 -25.82 5.66 2.34
CA ALA A 266 -25.26 6.68 3.25
C ALA A 266 -24.07 7.43 2.61
N MET A 267 -23.31 6.77 1.73
CA MET A 267 -22.37 7.37 0.79
C MET A 267 -22.85 7.13 -0.63
N SER A 268 -22.53 8.05 -1.54
CA SER A 268 -22.93 7.96 -2.94
C SER A 268 -21.96 7.12 -3.76
N ALA A 269 -20.67 7.25 -3.49
CA ALA A 269 -19.61 6.48 -4.15
C ALA A 269 -18.32 6.48 -3.32
N THR A 270 -17.40 5.59 -3.65
CA THR A 270 -15.99 5.65 -3.27
C THR A 270 -15.11 5.25 -4.45
N VAL A 271 -13.91 5.83 -4.55
CA VAL A 271 -12.87 5.36 -5.46
C VAL A 271 -12.04 4.31 -4.72
N ALA A 272 -12.32 3.05 -4.96
CA ALA A 272 -11.62 1.95 -4.31
C ALA A 272 -10.16 1.88 -4.78
N GLN A 273 -9.26 1.83 -3.83
CA GLN A 273 -7.88 1.43 -3.96
C GLN A 273 -7.74 -0.03 -3.50
N TYR A 274 -6.65 -0.68 -3.87
CA TYR A 274 -6.44 -2.07 -3.52
C TYR A 274 -5.14 -2.25 -2.76
N PRO A 275 -5.13 -1.90 -1.45
CA PRO A 275 -3.92 -1.99 -0.61
C PRO A 275 -3.36 -3.41 -0.53
N TYR A 276 -4.20 -4.44 -0.61
CA TYR A 276 -3.74 -5.83 -0.72
C TYR A 276 -2.83 -6.02 -1.94
N ILE A 277 -3.24 -5.50 -3.10
CA ILE A 277 -2.44 -5.55 -4.35
C ILE A 277 -1.16 -4.72 -4.21
N ILE A 278 -1.22 -3.55 -3.56
CA ILE A 278 -0.01 -2.74 -3.29
C ILE A 278 0.99 -3.55 -2.45
N GLY A 279 0.53 -4.23 -1.41
CA GLY A 279 1.38 -5.13 -0.60
C GLY A 279 1.93 -6.30 -1.40
N GLN A 280 1.09 -6.97 -2.19
CA GLN A 280 1.50 -8.05 -3.09
C GLN A 280 2.61 -7.60 -4.04
N LEU A 281 2.37 -6.55 -4.81
CA LEU A 281 3.35 -5.99 -5.77
C LEU A 281 4.63 -5.53 -5.07
N GLY A 282 4.52 -4.98 -3.85
CA GLY A 282 5.68 -4.58 -3.04
C GLY A 282 6.61 -5.75 -2.75
N LEU A 283 6.06 -6.88 -2.34
CA LEU A 283 6.84 -8.08 -2.08
C LEU A 283 7.40 -8.69 -3.37
N GLU A 284 6.60 -8.76 -4.41
CA GLU A 284 7.03 -9.27 -5.73
C GLU A 284 8.18 -8.45 -6.32
N ALA A 285 8.13 -7.12 -6.17
CA ALA A 285 9.22 -6.24 -6.59
C ALA A 285 10.52 -6.51 -5.83
N CYS A 286 10.44 -6.72 -4.52
CA CYS A 286 11.58 -7.17 -3.72
C CYS A 286 12.19 -8.47 -4.27
N LEU A 287 11.37 -9.49 -4.46
CA LEU A 287 11.80 -10.79 -4.95
C LEU A 287 12.41 -10.72 -6.36
N ALA A 288 11.81 -9.92 -7.25
CA ALA A 288 12.33 -9.70 -8.59
C ALA A 288 13.69 -8.98 -8.57
N ALA A 289 13.80 -7.89 -7.80
CA ALA A 289 15.04 -7.11 -7.68
C ALA A 289 16.17 -7.93 -7.07
N MET A 290 15.91 -8.73 -6.04
CA MET A 290 16.89 -9.63 -5.41
C MET A 290 17.40 -10.70 -6.37
N ARG A 291 16.61 -11.09 -7.39
CA ARG A 291 17.01 -12.00 -8.49
C ARG A 291 17.74 -11.26 -9.62
N GLY A 292 18.06 -9.96 -9.45
CA GLY A 292 18.71 -9.15 -10.46
C GLY A 292 17.81 -8.78 -11.65
N LYS A 293 16.49 -8.94 -11.52
CA LYS A 293 15.56 -8.54 -12.59
C LYS A 293 15.34 -7.02 -12.55
N SER A 294 15.17 -6.43 -13.73
CA SER A 294 14.84 -5.00 -13.85
C SER A 294 13.36 -4.80 -13.50
N VAL A 295 13.10 -4.11 -12.39
CA VAL A 295 11.75 -3.72 -11.96
C VAL A 295 11.46 -2.31 -12.52
N PRO A 296 10.26 -2.03 -13.07
CA PRO A 296 9.89 -0.68 -13.51
C PRO A 296 10.03 0.33 -12.37
N ALA A 297 10.48 1.55 -12.66
CA ALA A 297 10.68 2.59 -11.66
C ALA A 297 9.37 2.99 -10.94
N ASN A 298 8.24 2.86 -11.63
CA ASN A 298 6.90 3.09 -11.08
C ASN A 298 5.97 1.97 -11.52
N VAL A 299 5.17 1.46 -10.59
CA VAL A 299 4.13 0.46 -10.84
C VAL A 299 2.81 1.00 -10.28
N ALA A 300 1.84 1.21 -11.16
CA ALA A 300 0.53 1.68 -10.75
C ALA A 300 -0.32 0.53 -10.21
N ALA A 301 -0.86 0.71 -9.01
CA ALA A 301 -1.90 -0.15 -8.47
C ALA A 301 -3.27 0.20 -9.09
N PRO A 302 -4.20 -0.78 -9.21
CA PRO A 302 -5.52 -0.51 -9.79
C PRO A 302 -6.35 0.41 -8.90
N VAL A 303 -7.25 1.16 -9.53
CA VAL A 303 -8.30 1.94 -8.86
C VAL A 303 -9.61 1.78 -9.61
N GLN A 304 -10.74 1.80 -8.91
CA GLN A 304 -12.06 1.66 -9.53
C GLN A 304 -13.10 2.47 -8.76
N VAL A 305 -14.02 3.12 -9.49
CA VAL A 305 -15.17 3.77 -8.87
C VAL A 305 -16.18 2.71 -8.43
N VAL A 306 -16.57 2.75 -7.17
CA VAL A 306 -17.62 1.92 -6.61
C VAL A 306 -18.83 2.79 -6.30
N THR A 307 -19.94 2.43 -6.94
CA THR A 307 -21.26 3.03 -6.77
C THR A 307 -22.27 1.96 -6.37
N LYS A 308 -23.53 2.34 -6.24
CA LYS A 308 -24.60 1.40 -5.90
C LYS A 308 -24.76 0.27 -6.93
N GLU A 309 -24.39 0.51 -8.20
CA GLU A 309 -24.54 -0.48 -9.29
C GLU A 309 -23.54 -1.63 -9.16
N ASN A 310 -22.33 -1.40 -8.61
CA ASN A 310 -21.28 -2.43 -8.57
C ASN A 310 -20.79 -2.78 -7.16
N VAL A 311 -21.32 -2.14 -6.11
CA VAL A 311 -20.88 -2.33 -4.72
C VAL A 311 -21.01 -3.77 -4.23
N GLU A 312 -22.01 -4.53 -4.66
CA GLU A 312 -22.14 -5.93 -4.25
C GLU A 312 -20.98 -6.78 -4.78
N ARG A 313 -20.58 -6.53 -6.03
CA ARG A 313 -19.42 -7.19 -6.62
C ARG A 313 -18.12 -6.74 -5.95
N ALA A 314 -17.99 -5.44 -5.62
CA ALA A 314 -16.85 -4.93 -4.87
C ALA A 314 -16.71 -5.60 -3.49
N ARG A 315 -17.83 -5.75 -2.76
CA ARG A 315 -17.85 -6.42 -1.45
C ARG A 315 -17.53 -7.91 -1.54
N ALA A 316 -18.04 -8.59 -2.56
CA ALA A 316 -17.79 -10.03 -2.75
C ALA A 316 -16.33 -10.31 -3.11
N ASN A 317 -15.68 -9.41 -3.86
CA ASN A 317 -14.30 -9.59 -4.30
C ASN A 317 -13.27 -9.06 -3.28
N PHE A 318 -13.68 -8.22 -2.32
CA PHE A 318 -12.72 -7.65 -1.36
C PHE A 318 -11.84 -8.73 -0.70
N PRO A 319 -10.52 -8.54 -0.60
CA PRO A 319 -9.73 -7.34 -0.89
C PRO A 319 -9.19 -7.23 -2.35
N GLN A 320 -9.73 -8.04 -3.27
CA GLN A 320 -9.34 -8.05 -4.67
C GLN A 320 -10.12 -7.00 -5.48
N PRO A 321 -9.60 -6.55 -6.63
CA PRO A 321 -10.29 -5.64 -7.53
C PRO A 321 -11.65 -6.18 -8.01
N VAL A 322 -12.59 -5.25 -8.24
CA VAL A 322 -13.90 -5.57 -8.83
C VAL A 322 -13.75 -6.21 -10.21
N ASP A 323 -12.87 -5.66 -11.01
CA ASP A 323 -12.50 -6.20 -12.32
C ASP A 323 -11.11 -6.84 -12.26
N PRO A 324 -10.83 -7.86 -13.10
CA PRO A 324 -9.54 -8.54 -13.10
C PRO A 324 -8.36 -7.58 -13.26
N PHE A 325 -7.38 -7.72 -12.40
CA PHE A 325 -6.12 -6.98 -12.47
C PHE A 325 -5.04 -7.84 -13.10
N HIS A 326 -4.34 -7.28 -14.10
CA HIS A 326 -3.18 -7.91 -14.69
C HIS A 326 -1.91 -7.47 -13.94
N ASP A 327 -1.35 -8.39 -13.16
CA ASP A 327 -0.12 -8.15 -12.43
C ASP A 327 1.07 -7.91 -13.37
N PRO A 328 1.66 -6.69 -13.37
CA PRO A 328 2.76 -6.37 -14.27
C PRO A 328 4.09 -7.04 -13.87
N LEU A 329 4.21 -7.54 -12.63
CA LEU A 329 5.42 -8.13 -12.08
C LEU A 329 5.42 -9.67 -12.16
N ALA A 330 4.27 -10.31 -12.35
CA ALA A 330 4.15 -11.77 -12.34
C ALA A 330 5.14 -12.49 -13.26
N ARG A 331 5.44 -11.91 -14.44
CA ARG A 331 6.42 -12.47 -15.39
C ARG A 331 7.86 -12.40 -14.90
N LEU A 332 8.20 -11.44 -14.01
CA LEU A 332 9.55 -11.28 -13.46
C LEU A 332 9.89 -12.37 -12.43
N LEU A 333 8.86 -13.02 -11.89
CA LEU A 333 8.99 -14.06 -10.88
C LEU A 333 9.02 -15.47 -11.49
N LYS A 334 8.66 -15.60 -12.77
CA LYS A 334 8.73 -16.87 -13.51
C LYS A 334 10.18 -17.11 -13.97
N GLY A 335 10.78 -18.19 -13.56
CA GLY A 335 12.09 -18.64 -14.05
C GLY A 335 13.10 -18.86 -13.04
#